data_c9fd341f6490c688854ce82fdfd35d80
#
_entry.id   c9fd341f6490c688854ce82fdfd35d80
#
_cell.length_a   1.000
_cell.length_b   1.000
_cell.length_c   1.000
_cell.angle_alpha   90.00
_cell.angle_beta   90.00
_cell.angle_gamma   90.00
#
_symmetry.space_group_name_H-M   'P 1'
#
loop_
_entity.id
_entity.type
_entity.pdbx_description
1 polymer ?
#
loop_
_entity_poly.entity_id
_entity_poly.type
_entity_poly.pdbx_seq_one_letter_code
_entity_poly.pdbx_strand_id
1 'polypeptide(L)'
;YNIWDKLNLSEKIAYDYAQGTNDVLWDRHSNNGAPGGVMQRIVNRNDQLNTQTQLSYINSFGLHNIDALLGFETQDTEYAFNYMAGQDYPGDLYELTNAGSTSAETNRQSYRMTSFLGRANYNYADRYYLGLSYRTDGSSRLARENRWGSFWSVSGAWRFIDESFLNPVKNVLTDGKLRVSYGVNGTQPSDYYAYMNLYKYGIIYN
;
A
#
# COMPACT_ATOMS: atom_id res chain seq x y z
N TYR A 1 7.44 8.36 -22.04
CA TYR A 1 8.39 8.57 -23.15
C TYR A 1 8.32 7.40 -24.12
N ASN A 2 7.91 7.64 -25.36
CA ASN A 2 7.93 6.61 -26.38
C ASN A 2 9.37 6.41 -26.86
N ILE A 3 9.95 5.25 -26.60
CA ILE A 3 11.31 4.90 -27.05
C ILE A 3 11.25 4.43 -28.52
N TRP A 4 10.20 3.67 -28.86
CA TRP A 4 9.81 3.23 -30.19
C TRP A 4 8.28 3.16 -30.28
N ASP A 5 7.72 3.02 -31.47
CA ASP A 5 6.26 2.96 -31.68
C ASP A 5 5.53 1.91 -30.82
N LYS A 6 6.26 0.91 -30.31
CA LYS A 6 5.74 -0.24 -29.57
C LYS A 6 6.25 -0.33 -28.13
N LEU A 7 7.22 0.49 -27.73
CA LEU A 7 7.88 0.47 -26.44
C LEU A 7 7.72 1.82 -25.75
N ASN A 8 7.07 1.83 -24.61
CA ASN A 8 6.81 3.02 -23.83
C ASN A 8 7.44 2.88 -22.43
N LEU A 9 8.23 3.88 -22.03
CA LEU A 9 8.74 4.05 -20.68
C LEU A 9 7.93 5.13 -19.98
N SER A 10 7.36 4.80 -18.83
CA SER A 10 6.65 5.74 -17.97
C SER A 10 7.27 5.79 -16.57
N GLU A 11 7.30 6.98 -16.02
CA GLU A 11 7.71 7.25 -14.64
C GLU A 11 6.58 7.98 -13.93
N LYS A 12 6.21 7.50 -12.74
CA LYS A 12 5.24 8.13 -11.86
C LYS A 12 5.86 8.35 -10.50
N ILE A 13 5.79 9.59 -10.02
CA ILE A 13 6.19 9.95 -8.67
C ILE A 13 4.95 10.53 -7.99
N ALA A 14 4.61 10.02 -6.81
CA ALA A 14 3.52 10.51 -5.99
C ALA A 14 4.01 10.73 -4.57
N TYR A 15 3.69 11.89 -4.02
CA TYR A 15 3.94 12.21 -2.63
C TYR A 15 2.63 12.55 -1.95
N ASP A 16 2.31 11.78 -0.91
CA ASP A 16 1.13 11.95 -0.10
C ASP A 16 1.54 12.44 1.29
N TYR A 17 0.94 13.54 1.71
CA TYR A 17 1.14 14.12 3.03
C TYR A 17 -0.20 14.27 3.73
N ALA A 18 -0.29 13.74 4.94
CA ALA A 18 -1.45 13.92 5.80
C ALA A 18 -1.01 14.27 7.21
N GLN A 19 -1.58 15.34 7.76
CA GLN A 19 -1.41 15.72 9.16
C GLN A 19 -2.77 15.95 9.80
N GLY A 20 -2.97 15.34 10.95
CA GLY A 20 -4.14 15.54 11.80
C GLY A 20 -3.74 16.09 13.15
N THR A 21 -4.49 17.06 13.65
CA THR A 21 -4.36 17.55 15.04
C THR A 21 -5.69 17.33 15.74
N ASN A 22 -5.65 16.75 16.93
CA ASN A 22 -6.80 16.54 17.78
C ASN A 22 -6.50 17.14 19.15
N ASP A 23 -7.28 18.16 19.54
CA ASP A 23 -7.22 18.80 20.83
C ASP A 23 -8.42 18.37 21.68
N VAL A 24 -8.16 17.88 22.87
CA VAL A 24 -9.18 17.49 23.85
C VAL A 24 -8.98 18.30 25.10
N LEU A 25 -10.04 18.97 25.52
CA LEU A 25 -10.06 19.79 26.74
C LEU A 25 -11.13 19.27 27.70
N TRP A 26 -10.73 18.97 28.89
CA TRP A 26 -11.62 18.84 30.06
C TRP A 26 -11.35 20.01 30.99
N ASP A 27 -12.29 20.95 31.04
CA ASP A 27 -12.17 22.09 31.91
C ASP A 27 -12.23 21.69 33.40
N ARG A 28 -11.80 22.59 34.28
CA ARG A 28 -11.74 22.35 35.74
C ARG A 28 -13.10 22.09 36.37
N HIS A 29 -14.21 22.45 35.72
CA HIS A 29 -15.57 22.27 36.21
C HIS A 29 -16.17 20.95 35.73
N SER A 30 -15.53 20.26 34.79
CA SER A 30 -15.94 18.93 34.31
C SER A 30 -15.45 17.84 35.26
N ASN A 31 -16.18 16.71 35.30
CA ASN A 31 -15.80 15.56 36.13
C ASN A 31 -14.41 14.97 35.74
N ASN A 32 -14.02 15.07 34.50
CA ASN A 32 -12.74 14.54 34.00
C ASN A 32 -11.58 15.53 34.07
N GLY A 33 -11.89 16.81 34.31
CA GLY A 33 -10.89 17.88 34.40
C GLY A 33 -10.66 18.43 35.78
N ALA A 34 -11.52 18.09 36.77
CA ALA A 34 -11.38 18.60 38.13
C ALA A 34 -10.14 18.03 38.87
N PRO A 35 -9.43 18.84 39.72
CA PRO A 35 -9.75 20.23 40.06
C PRO A 35 -9.07 21.28 39.13
N GLY A 36 -8.08 20.95 38.35
CA GLY A 36 -7.23 21.93 37.67
C GLY A 36 -7.44 22.03 36.15
N GLY A 37 -8.26 21.15 35.54
CA GLY A 37 -8.39 21.03 34.12
C GLY A 37 -7.31 20.15 33.48
N VAL A 38 -7.63 19.55 32.33
CA VAL A 38 -6.72 18.72 31.54
C VAL A 38 -6.86 19.11 30.08
N MET A 39 -5.75 19.36 29.40
CA MET A 39 -5.67 19.58 27.96
C MET A 39 -4.76 18.55 27.34
N GLN A 40 -5.20 17.93 26.25
CA GLN A 40 -4.42 16.98 25.48
C GLN A 40 -4.37 17.41 24.01
N ARG A 41 -3.20 17.31 23.40
CA ARG A 41 -2.98 17.54 21.98
C ARG A 41 -2.31 16.34 21.36
N ILE A 42 -2.93 15.79 20.33
CA ILE A 42 -2.38 14.70 19.53
C ILE A 42 -2.13 15.22 18.13
N VAL A 43 -0.90 15.10 17.65
CA VAL A 43 -0.53 15.45 16.28
C VAL A 43 -0.01 14.19 15.59
N ASN A 44 -0.74 13.75 14.59
CA ASN A 44 -0.34 12.62 13.72
C ASN A 44 0.12 13.17 12.38
N ARG A 45 1.22 12.65 11.88
CA ARG A 45 1.72 12.94 10.52
C ARG A 45 2.01 11.64 9.80
N ASN A 46 1.61 11.57 8.55
CA ASN A 46 1.92 10.49 7.64
C ASN A 46 2.47 11.07 6.34
N ASP A 47 3.69 10.68 6.00
CA ASP A 47 4.38 11.02 4.76
C ASP A 47 4.56 9.75 3.95
N GLN A 48 4.21 9.76 2.67
CA GLN A 48 4.41 8.63 1.79
C GLN A 48 4.93 9.09 0.43
N LEU A 49 6.09 8.58 0.05
CA LEU A 49 6.66 8.77 -1.28
C LEU A 49 6.57 7.45 -2.05
N ASN A 50 5.93 7.48 -3.21
CA ASN A 50 5.83 6.35 -4.13
C ASN A 50 6.52 6.71 -5.44
N THR A 51 7.35 5.82 -5.95
CA THR A 51 7.89 5.90 -7.30
C THR A 51 7.55 4.65 -8.08
N GLN A 52 7.25 4.78 -9.35
CA GLN A 52 6.91 3.67 -10.22
C GLN A 52 7.48 3.93 -11.61
N THR A 53 8.45 3.09 -12.00
CA THR A 53 9.02 3.07 -13.33
C THR A 53 8.45 1.87 -14.08
N GLN A 54 7.87 2.07 -15.25
CA GLN A 54 7.28 1.02 -16.04
C GLN A 54 7.76 1.05 -17.49
N LEU A 55 8.14 -0.10 -17.99
CA LEU A 55 8.44 -0.34 -19.41
C LEU A 55 7.34 -1.24 -19.99
N SER A 56 6.58 -0.74 -20.93
CA SER A 56 5.51 -1.46 -21.58
C SER A 56 5.80 -1.69 -23.06
N TYR A 57 5.47 -2.88 -23.54
CA TYR A 57 5.58 -3.29 -24.94
C TYR A 57 4.25 -3.82 -25.45
N ILE A 58 3.73 -3.22 -26.50
CA ILE A 58 2.47 -3.65 -27.14
C ILE A 58 2.75 -3.85 -28.63
N ASN A 59 2.41 -5.02 -29.13
CA ASN A 59 2.58 -5.33 -30.55
C ASN A 59 1.53 -6.31 -31.02
N SER A 60 1.12 -6.12 -32.31
CA SER A 60 0.25 -7.03 -33.05
C SER A 60 0.89 -7.40 -34.34
N PHE A 61 0.95 -8.69 -34.66
CA PHE A 61 1.49 -9.22 -35.92
C PHE A 61 0.66 -10.41 -36.39
N GLY A 62 -0.05 -10.20 -37.50
CA GLY A 62 -1.04 -11.16 -37.99
C GLY A 62 -2.15 -11.41 -36.96
N LEU A 63 -2.31 -12.65 -36.52
CA LEU A 63 -3.30 -13.04 -35.52
C LEU A 63 -2.75 -13.02 -34.08
N HIS A 64 -1.52 -12.58 -33.86
CA HIS A 64 -0.84 -12.58 -32.58
C HIS A 64 -0.85 -11.19 -32.01
N ASN A 65 -1.29 -11.07 -30.76
CA ASN A 65 -1.22 -9.83 -29.97
C ASN A 65 -0.45 -10.10 -28.69
N ILE A 66 0.50 -9.22 -28.37
CA ILE A 66 1.34 -9.26 -27.16
C ILE A 66 1.23 -7.93 -26.45
N ASP A 67 0.97 -8.00 -25.15
CA ASP A 67 1.06 -6.89 -24.19
C ASP A 67 1.98 -7.35 -23.06
N ALA A 68 3.12 -6.70 -22.88
CA ALA A 68 4.08 -7.03 -21.84
C ALA A 68 4.46 -5.76 -21.05
N LEU A 69 4.68 -5.92 -19.75
CA LEU A 69 5.05 -4.85 -18.85
C LEU A 69 6.12 -5.35 -17.88
N LEU A 70 7.15 -4.53 -17.71
CA LEU A 70 8.11 -4.65 -16.61
C LEU A 70 8.00 -3.40 -15.72
N GLY A 71 8.02 -3.58 -14.42
CA GLY A 71 7.89 -2.49 -13.47
C GLY A 71 8.88 -2.59 -12.32
N PHE A 72 9.29 -1.44 -11.86
CA PHE A 72 10.04 -1.24 -10.64
C PHE A 72 9.31 -0.20 -9.78
N GLU A 73 9.05 -0.51 -8.52
CA GLU A 73 8.30 0.36 -7.61
C GLU A 73 9.05 0.51 -6.30
N THR A 74 9.02 1.71 -5.74
CA THR A 74 9.44 1.96 -4.36
C THR A 74 8.37 2.70 -3.60
N GLN A 75 8.22 2.35 -2.35
CA GLN A 75 7.37 3.05 -1.39
C GLN A 75 8.20 3.34 -0.14
N ASP A 76 8.22 4.60 0.28
CA ASP A 76 8.81 5.05 1.53
C ASP A 76 7.73 5.72 2.35
N THR A 77 7.50 5.24 3.57
CA THR A 77 6.43 5.75 4.44
C THR A 77 7.01 6.08 5.81
N GLU A 78 6.71 7.28 6.29
CA GLU A 78 7.01 7.71 7.66
C GLU A 78 5.72 8.11 8.37
N TYR A 79 5.54 7.58 9.56
CA TYR A 79 4.45 7.93 10.47
C TYR A 79 5.05 8.53 11.74
N ALA A 80 4.58 9.71 12.13
CA ALA A 80 4.96 10.37 13.38
C ALA A 80 3.72 10.63 14.24
N PHE A 81 3.80 10.23 15.50
CA PHE A 81 2.81 10.47 16.53
C PHE A 81 3.43 11.32 17.60
N ASN A 82 2.76 12.43 17.98
CA ASN A 82 3.15 13.29 19.08
C ASN A 82 1.92 13.50 19.97
N TYR A 83 2.07 13.16 21.22
CA TYR A 83 1.09 13.39 22.26
C TYR A 83 1.67 14.36 23.27
N MET A 84 0.88 15.35 23.65
CA MET A 84 1.22 16.33 24.67
C MET A 84 0.01 16.50 25.59
N ALA A 85 0.24 16.56 26.88
CA ALA A 85 -0.80 16.83 27.85
C ALA A 85 -0.34 17.83 28.90
N GLY A 86 -1.25 18.66 29.35
CA GLY A 86 -1.09 19.56 30.48
C GLY A 86 -2.21 19.37 31.49
N GLN A 87 -1.91 19.52 32.75
CA GLN A 87 -2.86 19.42 33.87
C GLN A 87 -2.57 20.51 34.89
N ASP A 88 -3.52 20.69 35.82
CA ASP A 88 -3.40 21.61 36.97
C ASP A 88 -3.18 23.07 36.54
N TYR A 89 -4.09 23.58 35.74
CA TYR A 89 -4.07 24.94 35.25
C TYR A 89 -4.49 25.93 36.41
N PRO A 90 -3.76 27.03 36.63
CA PRO A 90 -4.12 28.02 37.66
C PRO A 90 -5.35 28.85 37.30
N GLY A 91 -5.75 28.90 36.01
CA GLY A 91 -6.88 29.63 35.47
C GLY A 91 -7.50 28.93 34.27
N ASP A 92 -8.39 29.59 33.56
CA ASP A 92 -9.12 29.01 32.42
C ASP A 92 -8.38 29.19 31.08
N LEU A 93 -7.08 29.47 31.11
CA LEU A 93 -6.22 29.52 29.94
C LEU A 93 -5.47 28.18 29.79
N TYR A 94 -6.05 27.29 29.00
CA TYR A 94 -5.60 25.90 28.82
C TYR A 94 -4.54 25.76 27.70
N GLU A 95 -3.45 26.50 27.83
CA GLU A 95 -2.26 26.33 26.97
C GLU A 95 -1.20 25.53 27.73
N LEU A 96 -0.49 24.63 27.04
CA LEU A 96 0.49 23.74 27.67
C LEU A 96 1.55 24.48 28.52
N THR A 97 1.90 25.70 28.12
CA THR A 97 2.85 26.56 28.86
C THR A 97 2.33 27.03 30.21
N ASN A 98 1.01 27.00 30.43
CA ASN A 98 0.37 27.45 31.68
C ASN A 98 -0.01 26.28 32.59
N ALA A 99 0.26 25.05 32.20
CA ALA A 99 -0.04 23.87 33.01
C ALA A 99 0.90 23.77 34.20
N GLY A 100 0.36 23.34 35.37
CA GLY A 100 1.15 23.00 36.54
C GLY A 100 2.03 21.79 36.34
N SER A 101 1.57 20.85 35.49
CA SER A 101 2.37 19.70 35.04
C SER A 101 2.12 19.39 33.56
N THR A 102 3.17 18.92 32.88
CA THR A 102 3.10 18.54 31.49
C THR A 102 3.69 17.15 31.22
N SER A 103 3.16 16.45 30.25
CA SER A 103 3.73 15.20 29.74
C SER A 103 3.77 15.22 28.23
N ALA A 104 4.76 14.53 27.66
CA ALA A 104 4.86 14.36 26.20
C ALA A 104 5.31 12.95 25.87
N GLU A 105 4.74 12.41 24.79
CA GLU A 105 5.15 11.15 24.20
C GLU A 105 5.30 11.35 22.70
N THR A 106 6.38 10.83 22.15
CA THR A 106 6.62 10.88 20.71
C THR A 106 6.96 9.49 20.19
N ASN A 107 6.42 9.15 19.03
CA ASN A 107 6.75 7.92 18.35
C ASN A 107 6.93 8.20 16.85
N ARG A 108 7.96 7.60 16.26
CA ARG A 108 8.20 7.67 14.82
C ARG A 108 8.45 6.26 14.30
N GLN A 109 7.74 5.92 13.26
CA GLN A 109 7.84 4.63 12.59
C GLN A 109 8.01 4.88 11.10
N SER A 110 8.82 4.05 10.46
CA SER A 110 8.99 4.11 9.02
C SER A 110 9.11 2.72 8.43
N TYR A 111 8.66 2.56 7.18
CA TYR A 111 8.97 1.38 6.42
C TYR A 111 9.23 1.72 4.97
N ARG A 112 9.98 0.84 4.32
CA ARG A 112 10.28 0.91 2.90
C ARG A 112 9.92 -0.39 2.23
N MET A 113 9.31 -0.29 1.06
CA MET A 113 9.04 -1.42 0.18
C MET A 113 9.68 -1.17 -1.18
N THR A 114 10.25 -2.22 -1.75
CA THR A 114 10.80 -2.21 -3.11
C THR A 114 10.23 -3.41 -3.83
N SER A 115 9.74 -3.20 -5.05
CA SER A 115 9.04 -4.23 -5.82
C SER A 115 9.54 -4.27 -7.25
N PHE A 116 9.69 -5.49 -7.75
CA PHE A 116 9.87 -5.76 -9.18
C PHE A 116 8.68 -6.54 -9.68
N LEU A 117 8.14 -6.15 -10.80
CA LEU A 117 6.98 -6.83 -11.37
C LEU A 117 7.14 -7.01 -12.88
N GLY A 118 6.58 -8.10 -13.37
CA GLY A 118 6.48 -8.40 -14.79
C GLY A 118 5.12 -9.00 -15.10
N ARG A 119 4.54 -8.60 -16.21
CA ARG A 119 3.29 -9.15 -16.73
C ARG A 119 3.43 -9.33 -18.23
N ALA A 120 2.91 -10.45 -18.76
CA ALA A 120 2.79 -10.68 -20.17
C ALA A 120 1.41 -11.27 -20.47
N ASN A 121 0.72 -10.66 -21.42
CA ASN A 121 -0.52 -11.17 -21.97
C ASN A 121 -0.29 -11.49 -23.45
N TYR A 122 -0.71 -12.65 -23.84
CA TYR A 122 -0.68 -13.10 -25.23
C TYR A 122 -2.08 -13.48 -25.66
N ASN A 123 -2.43 -13.08 -26.87
CA ASN A 123 -3.70 -13.41 -27.51
C ASN A 123 -3.44 -13.90 -28.93
N TYR A 124 -4.02 -15.02 -29.27
CA TYR A 124 -4.01 -15.56 -30.62
C TYR A 124 -5.41 -15.58 -31.21
N ALA A 125 -5.57 -14.91 -32.36
CA ALA A 125 -6.81 -14.85 -33.16
C ALA A 125 -8.04 -14.38 -32.35
N ASP A 126 -7.86 -13.64 -31.24
CA ASP A 126 -8.91 -13.25 -30.32
C ASP A 126 -9.71 -14.42 -29.72
N ARG A 127 -9.14 -15.62 -29.74
CA ARG A 127 -9.75 -16.87 -29.25
C ARG A 127 -9.01 -17.46 -28.07
N TYR A 128 -7.69 -17.50 -28.15
CA TYR A 128 -6.84 -18.12 -27.12
C TYR A 128 -6.05 -17.05 -26.42
N TYR A 129 -6.17 -17.02 -25.11
CA TYR A 129 -5.54 -16.01 -24.27
C TYR A 129 -4.67 -16.69 -23.22
N LEU A 130 -3.47 -16.20 -23.05
CA LEU A 130 -2.53 -16.59 -22.00
C LEU A 130 -2.08 -15.34 -21.25
N GLY A 131 -2.17 -15.35 -19.93
CA GLY A 131 -1.67 -14.30 -19.07
C GLY A 131 -0.69 -14.87 -18.05
N LEU A 132 0.45 -14.20 -17.90
CA LEU A 132 1.48 -14.51 -16.93
C LEU A 132 1.76 -13.26 -16.11
N SER A 133 1.89 -13.39 -14.79
CA SER A 133 2.39 -12.32 -13.93
C SER A 133 3.36 -12.85 -12.88
N TYR A 134 4.35 -12.04 -12.57
CA TYR A 134 5.31 -12.27 -11.51
C TYR A 134 5.57 -10.96 -10.79
N ARG A 135 5.61 -11.01 -9.46
CA ARG A 135 5.97 -9.88 -8.60
C ARG A 135 6.85 -10.38 -7.46
N THR A 136 7.87 -9.62 -7.14
CA THR A 136 8.66 -9.85 -5.93
C THR A 136 8.74 -8.55 -5.14
N ASP A 137 8.40 -8.62 -3.86
CA ASP A 137 8.31 -7.49 -2.94
C ASP A 137 9.29 -7.67 -1.79
N GLY A 138 10.15 -6.69 -1.60
CA GLY A 138 11.05 -6.59 -0.46
C GLY A 138 10.55 -5.55 0.54
N SER A 139 10.16 -5.99 1.75
CA SER A 139 9.61 -5.11 2.79
C SER A 139 10.52 -5.01 4.00
N SER A 140 10.78 -3.79 4.48
CA SER A 140 11.52 -3.56 5.73
C SER A 140 10.76 -3.97 6.98
N ARG A 141 9.47 -4.32 6.88
CA ARG A 141 8.65 -4.87 7.97
C ARG A 141 8.99 -6.31 8.32
N LEU A 142 9.78 -6.97 7.46
CA LEU A 142 10.18 -8.36 7.61
C LEU A 142 11.67 -8.46 7.99
N ALA A 143 12.01 -9.54 8.67
CA ALA A 143 13.40 -9.87 9.00
C ALA A 143 14.25 -9.95 7.72
N ARG A 144 15.53 -9.64 7.85
CA ARG A 144 16.45 -9.48 6.71
C ARG A 144 16.50 -10.70 5.80
N GLU A 145 16.49 -11.89 6.40
CA GLU A 145 16.53 -13.20 5.72
C GLU A 145 15.23 -13.56 5.01
N ASN A 146 14.08 -13.01 5.45
CA ASN A 146 12.75 -13.29 4.90
C ASN A 146 12.09 -12.05 4.27
N ARG A 147 12.90 -11.05 3.92
CA ARG A 147 12.39 -9.74 3.48
C ARG A 147 11.70 -9.79 2.13
N TRP A 148 12.07 -10.72 1.26
CA TRP A 148 11.56 -10.84 -0.09
C TRP A 148 10.49 -11.92 -0.20
N GLY A 149 9.32 -11.53 -0.71
CA GLY A 149 8.23 -12.43 -1.07
C GLY A 149 8.02 -12.44 -2.58
N SER A 150 7.81 -13.62 -3.17
CA SER A 150 7.55 -13.78 -4.59
C SER A 150 6.14 -14.28 -4.82
N PHE A 151 5.45 -13.66 -5.75
CA PHE A 151 4.06 -13.91 -6.10
C PHE A 151 3.95 -14.06 -7.61
N TRP A 152 3.16 -15.01 -8.05
CA TRP A 152 3.00 -15.27 -9.47
C TRP A 152 1.60 -15.74 -9.80
N SER A 153 1.19 -15.52 -11.03
CA SER A 153 -0.05 -16.08 -11.53
C SER A 153 0.07 -16.48 -13.00
N VAL A 154 -0.74 -17.47 -13.34
CA VAL A 154 -0.96 -17.89 -14.73
C VAL A 154 -2.46 -17.94 -14.97
N SER A 155 -2.86 -17.47 -16.14
CA SER A 155 -4.26 -17.50 -16.57
C SER A 155 -4.36 -17.91 -18.02
N GLY A 156 -5.39 -18.66 -18.35
CA GLY A 156 -5.75 -19.04 -19.71
C GLY A 156 -7.21 -18.73 -19.97
N ALA A 157 -7.54 -18.34 -21.20
CA ALA A 157 -8.93 -18.23 -21.60
C ALA A 157 -9.10 -18.69 -23.04
N TRP A 158 -10.24 -19.32 -23.28
CA TRP A 158 -10.64 -19.81 -24.60
C TRP A 158 -12.03 -19.29 -24.93
N ARG A 159 -12.11 -18.54 -26.02
CA ARG A 159 -13.38 -18.07 -26.58
C ARG A 159 -13.91 -19.13 -27.55
N PHE A 160 -14.55 -20.14 -26.98
CA PHE A 160 -14.98 -21.33 -27.69
C PHE A 160 -16.10 -21.05 -28.73
N ILE A 161 -16.87 -19.98 -28.55
CA ILE A 161 -17.94 -19.61 -29.46
C ILE A 161 -17.44 -19.33 -30.90
N ASP A 162 -16.16 -18.89 -31.01
CA ASP A 162 -15.58 -18.57 -32.33
C ASP A 162 -15.00 -19.79 -33.05
N GLU A 163 -15.14 -20.98 -32.46
CA GLU A 163 -14.75 -22.21 -33.10
C GLU A 163 -15.73 -22.61 -34.20
N SER A 164 -15.22 -23.16 -35.29
CA SER A 164 -16.01 -23.52 -36.45
C SER A 164 -17.06 -24.59 -36.21
N PHE A 165 -16.81 -25.50 -35.26
CA PHE A 165 -17.74 -26.55 -34.86
C PHE A 165 -18.97 -26.04 -34.12
N LEU A 166 -18.97 -24.81 -33.61
CA LEU A 166 -20.09 -24.17 -32.94
C LEU A 166 -20.92 -23.25 -33.84
N ASN A 167 -20.58 -23.13 -35.12
CA ASN A 167 -21.35 -22.33 -36.07
C ASN A 167 -22.86 -22.62 -36.08
N PRO A 168 -23.33 -23.89 -35.96
CA PRO A 168 -24.75 -24.18 -35.96
C PRO A 168 -25.52 -23.60 -34.78
N VAL A 169 -24.85 -23.37 -33.62
CA VAL A 169 -25.48 -22.90 -32.38
C VAL A 169 -25.34 -21.40 -32.14
N LYS A 170 -24.61 -20.67 -32.99
CA LYS A 170 -24.39 -19.21 -32.87
C LYS A 170 -25.67 -18.38 -32.87
N ASN A 171 -26.75 -18.90 -33.45
CA ASN A 171 -28.05 -18.23 -33.44
C ASN A 171 -28.72 -18.21 -32.08
N VAL A 172 -28.31 -19.11 -31.19
CA VAL A 172 -28.82 -19.22 -29.79
C VAL A 172 -27.78 -18.78 -28.80
N LEU A 173 -26.52 -19.17 -28.99
CA LEU A 173 -25.39 -18.82 -28.13
C LEU A 173 -24.55 -17.75 -28.83
N THR A 174 -24.70 -16.50 -28.39
CA THR A 174 -24.06 -15.33 -29.01
C THR A 174 -22.65 -15.06 -28.49
N ASP A 175 -22.32 -15.50 -27.25
CA ASP A 175 -20.99 -15.39 -26.68
C ASP A 175 -20.70 -16.59 -25.76
N GLY A 176 -19.43 -17.02 -25.70
CA GLY A 176 -18.99 -18.12 -24.88
C GLY A 176 -17.48 -18.10 -24.70
N LYS A 177 -17.03 -17.90 -23.44
CA LYS A 177 -15.61 -17.83 -23.07
C LYS A 177 -15.37 -18.58 -21.76
N LEU A 178 -14.48 -19.56 -21.78
CA LEU A 178 -13.97 -20.24 -20.61
C LEU A 178 -12.70 -19.54 -20.12
N ARG A 179 -12.59 -19.33 -18.79
CA ARG A 179 -11.39 -18.76 -18.16
C ARG A 179 -10.97 -19.61 -16.97
N VAL A 180 -9.67 -19.81 -16.85
CA VAL A 180 -9.04 -20.47 -15.70
C VAL A 180 -7.84 -19.65 -15.28
N SER A 181 -7.67 -19.47 -13.98
CA SER A 181 -6.49 -18.80 -13.44
C SER A 181 -6.05 -19.46 -12.12
N TYR A 182 -4.75 -19.45 -11.92
CA TYR A 182 -4.15 -19.91 -10.68
C TYR A 182 -3.00 -18.96 -10.30
N GLY A 183 -2.84 -18.69 -9.00
CA GLY A 183 -1.78 -17.81 -8.55
C GLY A 183 -1.55 -17.89 -7.04
N VAL A 184 -0.43 -17.33 -6.62
CA VAL A 184 0.00 -17.23 -5.22
C VAL A 184 0.07 -15.77 -4.84
N ASN A 185 -0.63 -15.42 -3.76
CA ASN A 185 -0.62 -14.09 -3.15
C ASN A 185 -0.06 -14.17 -1.73
N GLY A 186 0.39 -13.03 -1.23
CA GLY A 186 0.85 -12.89 0.15
C GLY A 186 0.41 -11.55 0.75
N THR A 187 0.45 -11.47 2.07
CA THR A 187 0.22 -10.25 2.83
C THR A 187 1.43 -9.95 3.71
N GLN A 188 1.76 -8.69 3.87
CA GLN A 188 2.79 -8.26 4.81
C GLN A 188 2.17 -7.98 6.20
N PRO A 189 2.94 -8.08 7.30
CA PRO A 189 2.49 -7.67 8.62
C PRO A 189 2.04 -6.21 8.65
N SER A 190 1.04 -5.90 9.48
CA SER A 190 0.61 -4.52 9.73
C SER A 190 1.64 -3.73 10.53
N ASP A 191 2.31 -4.38 11.47
CA ASP A 191 3.28 -3.76 12.36
C ASP A 191 4.60 -3.48 11.64
N TYR A 192 5.18 -2.29 11.88
CA TYR A 192 6.40 -1.83 11.23
C TYR A 192 7.65 -2.62 11.65
N TYR A 193 7.66 -3.14 12.88
CA TYR A 193 8.81 -3.81 13.50
C TYR A 193 8.44 -5.16 14.11
N ALA A 194 7.45 -5.88 13.52
CA ALA A 194 6.97 -7.17 14.02
C ALA A 194 8.06 -8.24 14.21
N TYR A 195 9.18 -8.11 13.50
CA TYR A 195 10.31 -9.03 13.57
C TYR A 195 11.34 -8.69 14.65
N MET A 196 11.21 -7.52 15.30
CA MET A 196 12.13 -7.07 16.35
C MET A 196 11.57 -7.33 17.74
N ASN A 197 12.43 -7.76 18.65
CA ASN A 197 12.12 -7.72 20.08
C ASN A 197 12.25 -6.29 20.57
N LEU A 198 11.11 -5.62 20.78
CA LEU A 198 11.07 -4.24 21.26
C LEU A 198 11.06 -4.24 22.79
N TYR A 199 11.92 -3.42 23.40
CA TYR A 199 11.96 -3.19 24.84
C TYR A 199 11.30 -1.85 25.16
N LYS A 200 10.44 -1.84 26.18
CA LYS A 200 9.89 -0.60 26.74
C LYS A 200 10.71 -0.21 27.98
N TYR A 201 11.36 0.95 27.91
CA TYR A 201 12.08 1.51 29.06
C TYR A 201 11.09 2.18 30.03
N GLY A 202 11.46 2.21 31.33
CA GLY A 202 10.67 2.91 32.35
C GLY A 202 9.63 2.05 33.06
N ILE A 203 9.62 0.72 32.87
CA ILE A 203 8.85 -0.20 33.70
C ILE A 203 9.67 -0.46 34.97
N ILE A 204 9.25 0.11 36.10
CA ILE A 204 9.82 -0.18 37.42
C ILE A 204 9.04 -1.38 37.96
N TYR A 205 9.72 -2.51 38.17
CA TYR A 205 9.18 -3.63 38.93
C TYR A 205 9.35 -3.29 40.43
N ASN A 206 8.24 -3.12 41.15
CA ASN A 206 8.21 -3.07 42.60
C ASN A 206 8.10 -4.47 43.18
#